data_74a07dcbce413377b002882440287ce7
#
_entry.id   74a07dcbce413377b002882440287ce7
#
_cell.length_a   1.000
_cell.length_b   1.000
_cell.length_c   1.000
_cell.angle_alpha   90.00
_cell.angle_beta   90.00
_cell.angle_gamma   90.00
#
_symmetry.space_group_name_H-M   'P 1'
#
loop_
_entity.id
_entity.type
_entity.pdbx_description
1 polymer ?
#
loop_
_entity_poly.entity_id
_entity_poly.type
_entity_poly.pdbx_seq_one_letter_code
_entity_poly.pdbx_strand_id
1 'polypeptide(L)'
;VSRITQFSTIGALMAGHLQAEQKIASLCACHETGFGLGCSAGLNGELTICDGRVYEATAGEPLHVLPQHDAVPFVQITAFKSQFQVEVENITHETAYDRLCTLIAPDNIFMAVSVTGLFDHLVLRRPHRAVGESDQHRDVEAVAASQKIDRFEGIRGRLIGFWTPALFGRISVPGFHFHFLDDERRISGHVLEFAASHATLSAEEKPTIEITNPQSDSFRNRTIETDKLDDMIHRIEK
;
A
#
# COMPACT_ATOMS: atom_id res chain seq x y z
N VAL A 1 -0.99 -19.81 10.17
CA VAL A 1 -0.90 -18.62 11.05
C VAL A 1 -1.16 -17.40 10.19
N SER A 2 -2.12 -16.56 10.61
CA SER A 2 -2.42 -15.29 9.93
C SER A 2 -1.24 -14.33 10.10
N ARG A 3 -0.60 -13.92 9.00
CA ARG A 3 0.59 -13.06 9.05
C ARG A 3 0.64 -12.10 7.88
N ILE A 4 1.32 -10.98 8.09
CA ILE A 4 1.80 -10.11 7.03
C ILE A 4 3.24 -10.54 6.71
N THR A 5 3.55 -10.69 5.44
CA THR A 5 4.93 -10.80 4.92
C THR A 5 5.29 -9.46 4.30
N GLN A 6 6.39 -8.88 4.74
CA GLN A 6 6.85 -7.58 4.27
C GLN A 6 8.31 -7.66 3.82
N PHE A 7 8.61 -7.06 2.69
CA PHE A 7 9.97 -6.80 2.26
C PHE A 7 10.31 -5.32 2.45
N SER A 8 11.47 -5.05 3.10
CA SER A 8 11.94 -3.74 3.48
C SER A 8 11.04 -3.06 4.54
N THR A 9 11.28 -1.79 4.82
CA THR A 9 10.47 -0.97 5.72
C THR A 9 10.13 0.36 5.05
N ILE A 10 9.04 1.00 5.50
CA ILE A 10 8.69 2.34 5.01
C ILE A 10 9.81 3.34 5.33
N GLY A 11 10.48 3.21 6.48
CA GLY A 11 11.63 4.04 6.84
C GLY A 11 12.80 3.90 5.88
N ALA A 12 13.11 2.68 5.40
CA ALA A 12 14.15 2.46 4.41
C ALA A 12 13.78 3.06 3.05
N LEU A 13 12.51 2.92 2.64
CA LEU A 13 11.99 3.51 1.41
C LEU A 13 12.09 5.04 1.45
N MET A 14 11.62 5.66 2.53
CA MET A 14 11.70 7.13 2.73
C MET A 14 13.15 7.62 2.80
N ALA A 15 14.08 6.82 3.31
CA ALA A 15 15.50 7.10 3.25
C ALA A 15 16.13 6.93 1.85
N GLY A 16 15.32 6.67 0.82
CA GLY A 16 15.74 6.58 -0.58
C GLY A 16 16.33 5.23 -0.98
N HIS A 17 16.03 4.13 -0.25
CA HIS A 17 16.39 2.80 -0.70
C HIS A 17 15.32 2.28 -1.67
N LEU A 18 15.50 2.56 -2.96
CA LEU A 18 14.53 2.28 -4.03
C LEU A 18 14.93 1.09 -4.91
N GLN A 19 16.03 0.41 -4.58
CA GLN A 19 16.51 -0.75 -5.33
C GLN A 19 15.57 -1.93 -5.16
N ALA A 20 15.13 -2.49 -6.28
CA ALA A 20 14.28 -3.67 -6.30
C ALA A 20 15.10 -4.94 -6.05
N GLU A 21 14.85 -5.62 -4.94
CA GLU A 21 15.58 -6.85 -4.56
C GLU A 21 14.63 -8.04 -4.35
N GLN A 22 13.36 -7.79 -4.03
CA GLN A 22 12.39 -8.85 -3.75
C GLN A 22 11.63 -9.25 -5.02
N LYS A 23 11.85 -10.47 -5.50
CA LYS A 23 11.08 -11.02 -6.64
C LYS A 23 9.63 -11.29 -6.26
N ILE A 24 8.70 -10.92 -7.14
CA ILE A 24 7.26 -11.16 -6.96
C ILE A 24 6.96 -12.64 -6.81
N ALA A 25 7.61 -13.50 -7.61
CA ALA A 25 7.42 -14.96 -7.57
C ALA A 25 7.72 -15.59 -6.19
N SER A 26 8.59 -14.99 -5.38
CA SER A 26 8.93 -15.49 -4.04
C SER A 26 8.02 -14.96 -2.93
N LEU A 27 7.09 -14.08 -3.27
CA LEU A 27 6.06 -13.60 -2.35
C LEU A 27 4.85 -14.55 -2.39
N CYS A 28 4.13 -14.66 -1.29
CA CYS A 28 2.81 -15.33 -1.29
C CYS A 28 1.75 -14.57 -2.12
N ALA A 29 2.17 -13.54 -2.88
CA ALA A 29 1.35 -12.79 -3.84
C ALA A 29 0.64 -13.68 -4.86
N CYS A 30 1.27 -14.80 -5.24
CA CYS A 30 0.78 -15.73 -6.25
C CYS A 30 -0.35 -16.66 -5.76
N HIS A 31 -0.76 -16.58 -4.49
CA HIS A 31 -1.91 -17.32 -3.99
C HIS A 31 -3.22 -16.60 -4.36
N GLU A 32 -4.27 -17.35 -4.64
CA GLU A 32 -5.60 -16.83 -5.01
C GLU A 32 -6.17 -15.82 -3.99
N THR A 33 -5.69 -15.86 -2.76
CA THR A 33 -6.06 -14.92 -1.67
C THR A 33 -5.02 -13.85 -1.42
N GLY A 34 -4.03 -13.69 -2.31
CA GLY A 34 -2.98 -12.68 -2.21
C GLY A 34 -3.57 -11.28 -2.18
N PHE A 35 -3.23 -10.51 -1.14
CA PHE A 35 -3.80 -9.21 -0.82
C PHE A 35 -2.69 -8.31 -0.26
N GLY A 36 -2.56 -7.11 -0.77
CA GLY A 36 -1.52 -6.21 -0.29
C GLY A 36 -1.25 -5.01 -1.17
N LEU A 37 -0.15 -4.34 -0.86
CA LEU A 37 0.28 -3.12 -1.52
C LEU A 37 1.80 -2.96 -1.48
N GLY A 38 2.32 -2.04 -2.24
CA GLY A 38 3.75 -1.71 -2.31
C GLY A 38 4.05 -0.70 -3.39
N CYS A 39 5.30 -0.63 -3.80
CA CYS A 39 5.73 0.21 -4.91
C CYS A 39 6.69 -0.53 -5.85
N SER A 40 6.75 -0.11 -7.09
CA SER A 40 7.71 -0.64 -8.07
C SER A 40 9.07 0.03 -7.96
N ALA A 41 10.08 -0.55 -8.63
CA ALA A 41 11.44 -0.04 -8.66
C ALA A 41 11.49 1.46 -8.94
N GLY A 42 12.31 2.19 -8.19
CA GLY A 42 12.47 3.63 -8.36
C GLY A 42 11.20 4.45 -8.07
N LEU A 43 10.20 3.91 -7.39
CA LEU A 43 8.88 4.55 -7.20
C LEU A 43 8.19 4.90 -8.54
N ASN A 44 8.32 4.05 -9.54
CA ASN A 44 7.72 4.27 -10.86
C ASN A 44 6.21 3.97 -10.90
N GLY A 45 5.69 3.23 -9.94
CA GLY A 45 4.28 2.89 -9.85
C GLY A 45 3.88 2.47 -8.44
N GLU A 46 2.59 2.66 -8.13
CA GLU A 46 1.94 2.10 -6.95
C GLU A 46 1.52 0.66 -7.25
N LEU A 47 1.80 -0.26 -6.33
CA LEU A 47 1.44 -1.67 -6.50
C LEU A 47 0.24 -2.03 -5.66
N THR A 48 -0.75 -2.64 -6.29
CA THR A 48 -1.93 -3.19 -5.61
C THR A 48 -1.99 -4.69 -5.86
N ILE A 49 -2.06 -5.48 -4.80
CA ILE A 49 -2.12 -6.93 -4.88
C ILE A 49 -3.53 -7.39 -4.53
N CYS A 50 -4.18 -8.01 -5.49
CA CYS A 50 -5.54 -8.51 -5.36
C CYS A 50 -5.68 -9.86 -6.06
N ASP A 51 -6.25 -10.84 -5.36
CA ASP A 51 -6.51 -12.19 -5.88
C ASP A 51 -5.25 -12.80 -6.53
N GLY A 52 -4.09 -12.61 -5.90
CA GLY A 52 -2.80 -13.15 -6.32
C GLY A 52 -2.15 -12.45 -7.52
N ARG A 53 -2.70 -11.35 -8.01
CA ARG A 53 -2.14 -10.55 -9.10
C ARG A 53 -1.58 -9.23 -8.55
N VAL A 54 -0.45 -8.81 -9.08
CA VAL A 54 0.22 -7.55 -8.73
C VAL A 54 -0.04 -6.55 -9.85
N TYR A 55 -0.81 -5.52 -9.59
CA TYR A 55 -1.14 -4.45 -10.52
C TYR A 55 -0.23 -3.25 -10.28
N GLU A 56 0.38 -2.71 -11.33
CA GLU A 56 1.17 -1.47 -11.27
C GLU A 56 0.37 -0.31 -11.86
N ALA A 57 0.24 0.75 -11.06
CA ALA A 57 -0.44 2.00 -11.43
C ALA A 57 0.58 3.13 -11.53
N THR A 58 0.90 3.53 -12.77
CA THR A 58 1.78 4.64 -13.12
C THR A 58 0.98 5.75 -13.78
N ALA A 59 1.31 7.01 -13.48
CA ALA A 59 0.62 8.16 -14.06
C ALA A 59 0.81 8.21 -15.58
N GLY A 60 -0.31 8.32 -16.33
CA GLY A 60 -0.28 8.40 -17.79
C GLY A 60 -0.14 7.06 -18.51
N GLU A 61 -0.05 5.95 -17.78
CA GLU A 61 0.04 4.60 -18.34
C GLU A 61 -1.23 3.79 -18.03
N PRO A 62 -1.62 2.84 -18.89
CA PRO A 62 -2.66 1.87 -18.56
C PRO A 62 -2.23 0.99 -17.38
N LEU A 63 -3.19 0.64 -16.52
CA LEU A 63 -2.96 -0.33 -15.46
C LEU A 63 -2.54 -1.67 -16.05
N HIS A 64 -1.48 -2.27 -15.54
CA HIS A 64 -1.01 -3.56 -16.03
C HIS A 64 -0.57 -4.49 -14.88
N VAL A 65 -0.51 -5.77 -15.18
CA VAL A 65 -0.06 -6.79 -14.23
C VAL A 65 1.45 -6.96 -14.35
N LEU A 66 2.17 -6.80 -13.25
CA LEU A 66 3.61 -7.06 -13.23
C LEU A 66 3.92 -8.55 -13.40
N PRO A 67 4.91 -8.89 -14.25
CA PRO A 67 5.41 -10.24 -14.36
C PRO A 67 6.00 -10.78 -13.05
N GLN A 68 5.85 -12.08 -12.81
CA GLN A 68 6.36 -12.71 -11.58
C GLN A 68 7.87 -12.66 -11.41
N HIS A 69 8.62 -12.48 -12.51
CA HIS A 69 10.09 -12.37 -12.47
C HIS A 69 10.58 -10.96 -12.08
N ASP A 70 9.70 -9.97 -12.10
CA ASP A 70 10.05 -8.62 -11.67
C ASP A 70 10.31 -8.58 -10.17
N ALA A 71 11.09 -7.58 -9.76
CA ALA A 71 11.42 -7.33 -8.38
C ALA A 71 10.91 -5.96 -7.91
N VAL A 72 10.72 -5.84 -6.59
CA VAL A 72 10.18 -4.64 -5.95
C VAL A 72 11.05 -4.19 -4.79
N PRO A 73 11.10 -2.89 -4.47
CA PRO A 73 11.87 -2.35 -3.33
C PRO A 73 11.11 -2.42 -2.01
N PHE A 74 9.78 -2.39 -2.05
CA PHE A 74 8.91 -2.48 -0.89
C PHE A 74 7.59 -3.15 -1.25
N VAL A 75 7.16 -4.06 -0.39
CA VAL A 75 5.85 -4.70 -0.50
C VAL A 75 5.38 -5.21 0.85
N GLN A 76 4.10 -5.05 1.12
CA GLN A 76 3.39 -5.61 2.27
C GLN A 76 2.25 -6.49 1.76
N ILE A 77 2.24 -7.77 2.15
CA ILE A 77 1.32 -8.76 1.58
C ILE A 77 0.85 -9.76 2.62
N THR A 78 -0.36 -10.26 2.43
CA THR A 78 -0.93 -11.36 3.22
C THR A 78 -1.84 -12.24 2.35
N ALA A 79 -2.12 -13.45 2.80
CA ALA A 79 -3.32 -14.16 2.39
C ALA A 79 -4.49 -13.60 3.21
N PHE A 80 -5.43 -12.92 2.55
CA PHE A 80 -6.55 -12.28 3.22
C PHE A 80 -7.74 -13.24 3.34
N LYS A 81 -8.20 -13.43 4.58
CA LYS A 81 -9.42 -14.15 4.88
C LYS A 81 -10.21 -13.36 5.91
N SER A 82 -11.26 -12.69 5.48
CA SER A 82 -12.08 -11.86 6.36
C SER A 82 -12.52 -12.62 7.61
N GLN A 83 -12.18 -12.10 8.78
CA GLN A 83 -12.67 -12.56 10.09
C GLN A 83 -13.87 -11.74 10.55
N PHE A 84 -13.89 -10.46 10.16
CA PHE A 84 -14.94 -9.50 10.49
C PHE A 84 -15.46 -8.89 9.20
N GLN A 85 -16.77 -8.83 9.08
CA GLN A 85 -17.42 -8.22 7.91
C GLN A 85 -18.71 -7.54 8.35
N VAL A 86 -18.91 -6.31 7.90
CA VAL A 86 -20.10 -5.53 8.20
C VAL A 86 -20.43 -4.60 7.04
N GLU A 87 -21.72 -4.43 6.78
CA GLU A 87 -22.22 -3.37 5.91
C GLU A 87 -22.18 -2.05 6.69
N VAL A 88 -21.58 -1.04 6.07
CA VAL A 88 -21.42 0.29 6.65
C VAL A 88 -22.04 1.36 5.76
N GLU A 89 -22.65 2.33 6.41
CA GLU A 89 -23.20 3.51 5.73
C GLU A 89 -22.31 4.72 5.99
N ASN A 90 -22.16 5.58 4.97
CA ASN A 90 -21.45 6.85 5.05
C ASN A 90 -20.03 6.69 5.65
N ILE A 91 -19.27 5.75 5.10
CA ILE A 91 -17.86 5.57 5.48
C ILE A 91 -16.98 6.52 4.67
N THR A 92 -16.09 7.22 5.36
CA THR A 92 -15.07 8.10 4.77
C THR A 92 -13.69 7.73 5.28
N HIS A 93 -12.66 8.35 4.72
CA HIS A 93 -11.28 8.18 5.22
C HIS A 93 -11.18 8.54 6.71
N GLU A 94 -11.84 9.62 7.15
CA GLU A 94 -11.80 10.07 8.55
C GLU A 94 -12.58 9.15 9.49
N THR A 95 -13.69 8.55 9.03
CA THR A 95 -14.56 7.72 9.88
C THR A 95 -14.21 6.23 9.83
N ALA A 96 -13.32 5.81 8.94
CA ALA A 96 -12.95 4.40 8.74
C ALA A 96 -12.42 3.74 10.03
N TYR A 97 -11.64 4.49 10.81
CA TYR A 97 -11.12 4.01 12.09
C TYR A 97 -12.24 3.72 13.10
N ASP A 98 -13.18 4.65 13.28
CA ASP A 98 -14.31 4.47 14.18
C ASP A 98 -15.17 3.27 13.74
N ARG A 99 -15.36 3.09 12.43
CA ARG A 99 -16.06 1.92 11.89
C ARG A 99 -15.31 0.62 12.20
N LEU A 100 -13.99 0.59 12.05
CA LEU A 100 -13.19 -0.58 12.42
C LEU A 100 -13.30 -0.88 13.93
N CYS A 101 -13.28 0.14 14.77
CA CYS A 101 -13.42 0.01 16.23
C CYS A 101 -14.76 -0.58 16.67
N THR A 102 -15.81 -0.53 15.84
CA THR A 102 -17.07 -1.23 16.13
C THR A 102 -16.96 -2.75 16.04
N LEU A 103 -15.95 -3.25 15.34
CA LEU A 103 -15.71 -4.68 15.13
C LEU A 103 -14.68 -5.24 16.09
N ILE A 104 -13.64 -4.46 16.39
CA ILE A 104 -12.47 -4.89 17.15
C ILE A 104 -11.73 -3.68 17.71
N ALA A 105 -10.85 -3.89 18.71
CA ALA A 105 -9.93 -2.87 19.22
C ALA A 105 -8.58 -2.96 18.47
N PRO A 106 -8.34 -2.15 17.43
CA PRO A 106 -7.19 -2.33 16.52
C PRO A 106 -5.91 -1.64 16.98
N ASP A 107 -5.93 -0.89 18.08
CA ASP A 107 -4.88 0.09 18.47
C ASP A 107 -3.45 -0.47 18.43
N ASN A 108 -3.26 -1.71 18.87
CA ASN A 108 -1.94 -2.32 19.02
C ASN A 108 -1.72 -3.56 18.15
N ILE A 109 -2.64 -3.84 17.22
CA ILE A 109 -2.61 -5.02 16.37
C ILE A 109 -2.64 -4.60 14.90
N PHE A 110 -1.79 -5.19 14.07
CA PHE A 110 -1.89 -5.05 12.63
C PHE A 110 -3.18 -5.68 12.12
N MET A 111 -3.84 -4.99 11.18
CA MET A 111 -5.02 -5.49 10.50
C MET A 111 -4.82 -5.46 8.99
N ALA A 112 -5.30 -6.49 8.29
CA ALA A 112 -5.59 -6.36 6.86
C ALA A 112 -7.05 -5.88 6.74
N VAL A 113 -7.28 -4.84 5.96
CA VAL A 113 -8.58 -4.16 5.88
C VAL A 113 -8.96 -3.93 4.42
N SER A 114 -10.21 -4.21 4.10
CA SER A 114 -10.80 -4.00 2.79
C SER A 114 -12.13 -3.26 2.90
N VAL A 115 -12.35 -2.29 2.04
CA VAL A 115 -13.66 -1.65 1.85
C VAL A 115 -14.09 -1.87 0.41
N THR A 116 -15.22 -2.53 0.20
CA THR A 116 -15.74 -2.85 -1.14
C THR A 116 -17.08 -2.16 -1.35
N GLY A 117 -17.24 -1.45 -2.45
CA GLY A 117 -18.50 -0.74 -2.71
C GLY A 117 -18.45 0.19 -3.91
N LEU A 118 -19.46 1.06 -3.97
CA LEU A 118 -19.50 2.21 -4.86
C LEU A 118 -18.97 3.42 -4.08
N PHE A 119 -17.87 3.97 -4.55
CA PHE A 119 -17.28 5.17 -3.94
C PHE A 119 -17.89 6.41 -4.61
N ASP A 120 -18.58 7.20 -3.80
CA ASP A 120 -19.17 8.48 -4.25
C ASP A 120 -18.07 9.49 -4.57
N HIS A 121 -16.98 9.44 -3.80
CA HIS A 121 -15.77 10.24 -3.99
C HIS A 121 -14.51 9.40 -3.72
N LEU A 122 -13.50 9.54 -4.57
CA LEU A 122 -12.22 8.87 -4.44
C LEU A 122 -11.10 9.74 -5.00
N VAL A 123 -10.06 9.95 -4.21
CA VAL A 123 -8.84 10.65 -4.63
C VAL A 123 -7.68 9.69 -4.58
N LEU A 124 -7.03 9.50 -5.73
CA LEU A 124 -5.86 8.65 -5.88
C LEU A 124 -4.63 9.47 -6.25
N ARG A 125 -3.47 9.04 -5.79
CA ARG A 125 -2.18 9.52 -6.31
C ARG A 125 -1.45 8.38 -7.04
N ARG A 126 -0.70 8.76 -8.08
CA ARG A 126 0.15 7.86 -8.87
C ARG A 126 1.45 8.55 -9.24
N PRO A 127 2.60 7.91 -9.06
CA PRO A 127 3.86 8.49 -9.47
C PRO A 127 3.99 8.50 -11.01
N HIS A 128 4.82 9.40 -11.53
CA HIS A 128 5.28 9.34 -12.91
C HIS A 128 6.50 8.43 -13.03
N ARG A 129 6.56 7.67 -14.12
CA ARG A 129 7.76 6.89 -14.45
C ARG A 129 8.96 7.81 -14.66
N ALA A 130 10.12 7.41 -14.15
CA ALA A 130 11.36 8.12 -14.37
C ALA A 130 11.71 8.13 -15.87
N VAL A 131 12.22 9.27 -16.36
CA VAL A 131 12.71 9.42 -17.74
C VAL A 131 14.22 9.66 -17.66
N GLY A 132 14.99 8.68 -18.14
CA GLY A 132 16.43 8.81 -18.31
C GLY A 132 17.30 8.78 -17.05
N GLU A 133 16.72 8.58 -15.87
CA GLU A 133 17.45 8.45 -14.61
C GLU A 133 17.52 6.98 -14.16
N SER A 134 18.62 6.65 -13.44
CA SER A 134 18.68 5.37 -12.75
C SER A 134 17.64 5.31 -11.65
N ASP A 135 16.80 4.27 -11.64
CA ASP A 135 15.75 4.02 -10.65
C ASP A 135 16.25 4.02 -9.18
N GLN A 136 17.57 3.95 -8.98
CA GLN A 136 18.20 3.81 -7.67
C GLN A 136 18.52 5.15 -6.96
N HIS A 137 18.37 6.28 -7.64
CA HIS A 137 18.84 7.59 -7.14
C HIS A 137 17.76 8.69 -7.16
N ARG A 138 16.49 8.33 -7.26
CA ARG A 138 15.41 9.32 -7.21
C ARG A 138 15.27 9.91 -5.80
N ASP A 139 15.04 11.21 -5.75
CA ASP A 139 14.65 11.89 -4.53
C ASP A 139 13.16 11.58 -4.23
N VAL A 140 12.93 10.93 -3.12
CA VAL A 140 11.59 10.50 -2.69
C VAL A 140 10.65 11.69 -2.50
N GLU A 141 11.14 12.81 -1.95
CA GLU A 141 10.33 14.03 -1.77
C GLU A 141 9.96 14.67 -3.12
N ALA A 142 10.90 14.70 -4.06
CA ALA A 142 10.63 15.21 -5.41
C ALA A 142 9.63 14.32 -6.17
N VAL A 143 9.73 12.99 -6.02
CA VAL A 143 8.74 12.07 -6.58
C VAL A 143 7.37 12.34 -5.99
N ALA A 144 7.25 12.42 -4.66
CA ALA A 144 5.99 12.68 -3.97
C ALA A 144 5.36 14.02 -4.40
N ALA A 145 6.16 15.07 -4.54
CA ALA A 145 5.69 16.40 -4.95
C ALA A 145 5.19 16.44 -6.40
N SER A 146 5.66 15.53 -7.27
CA SER A 146 5.33 15.48 -8.70
C SER A 146 4.26 14.46 -9.06
N GLN A 147 3.70 13.73 -8.10
CA GLN A 147 2.70 12.70 -8.34
C GLN A 147 1.42 13.26 -8.94
N LYS A 148 0.82 12.47 -9.84
CA LYS A 148 -0.49 12.81 -10.40
C LYS A 148 -1.59 12.49 -9.39
N ILE A 149 -2.46 13.48 -9.18
CA ILE A 149 -3.67 13.33 -8.37
C ILE A 149 -4.87 13.16 -9.31
N ASP A 150 -5.56 12.06 -9.19
CA ASP A 150 -6.79 11.76 -9.92
C ASP A 150 -7.99 11.75 -8.98
N ARG A 151 -9.12 12.32 -9.42
CA ARG A 151 -10.38 12.38 -8.68
C ARG A 151 -11.45 11.64 -9.45
N PHE A 152 -12.18 10.78 -8.76
CA PHE A 152 -13.24 9.96 -9.32
C PHE A 152 -14.52 10.16 -8.51
N GLU A 153 -15.65 10.10 -9.20
CA GLU A 153 -16.98 10.09 -8.60
C GLU A 153 -17.75 8.88 -9.13
N GLY A 154 -18.48 8.19 -8.25
CA GLY A 154 -19.30 7.06 -8.63
C GLY A 154 -18.51 5.87 -9.20
N ILE A 155 -17.34 5.57 -8.65
CA ILE A 155 -16.49 4.46 -9.07
C ILE A 155 -16.69 3.24 -8.18
N ARG A 156 -16.89 2.06 -8.80
CA ARG A 156 -17.02 0.80 -8.08
C ARG A 156 -15.69 0.07 -7.99
N GLY A 157 -15.41 -0.50 -6.82
CA GLY A 157 -14.16 -1.23 -6.61
C GLY A 157 -13.89 -1.56 -5.15
N ARG A 158 -12.62 -1.76 -4.85
CA ARG A 158 -12.15 -2.25 -3.57
C ARG A 158 -10.95 -1.46 -3.07
N LEU A 159 -11.00 -0.98 -1.82
CA LEU A 159 -9.82 -0.57 -1.07
C LEU A 159 -9.13 -1.82 -0.51
N ILE A 160 -7.82 -1.86 -0.65
CA ILE A 160 -6.94 -2.95 -0.25
C ILE A 160 -5.85 -2.34 0.60
N GLY A 161 -5.73 -2.74 1.86
CA GLY A 161 -4.71 -2.13 2.69
C GLY A 161 -4.59 -2.70 4.08
N PHE A 162 -3.87 -1.96 4.90
CA PHE A 162 -3.53 -2.36 6.25
C PHE A 162 -3.77 -1.22 7.24
N TRP A 163 -4.12 -1.59 8.45
CA TRP A 163 -4.00 -0.75 9.63
C TRP A 163 -2.70 -1.11 10.34
N THR A 164 -1.85 -0.11 10.56
CA THR A 164 -0.60 -0.24 11.30
C THR A 164 -0.68 0.57 12.59
N PRO A 165 -0.51 -0.04 13.77
CA PRO A 165 -0.42 0.70 15.02
C PRO A 165 0.72 1.73 15.00
N ALA A 166 0.53 2.88 15.64
CA ALA A 166 1.54 3.94 15.71
C ALA A 166 2.90 3.46 16.25
N LEU A 167 2.88 2.44 17.12
CA LEU A 167 4.08 1.78 17.65
C LEU A 167 5.04 1.26 16.57
N PHE A 168 4.53 0.94 15.37
CA PHE A 168 5.29 0.34 14.26
C PHE A 168 5.45 1.31 13.07
N GLY A 169 5.34 2.60 13.30
CA GLY A 169 5.27 3.64 12.26
C GLY A 169 6.50 3.77 11.35
N ARG A 170 7.65 3.17 11.70
CA ARG A 170 8.84 3.14 10.83
C ARG A 170 8.99 1.80 10.08
N ILE A 171 8.20 0.81 10.47
CA ILE A 171 8.11 -0.47 9.78
C ILE A 171 7.15 -0.36 8.61
N SER A 172 5.94 0.16 8.87
CA SER A 172 4.88 0.39 7.89
C SER A 172 4.24 1.75 8.12
N VAL A 173 3.43 2.23 7.20
CA VAL A 173 2.70 3.52 7.33
C VAL A 173 1.74 3.45 8.51
N PRO A 174 1.88 4.31 9.54
CA PRO A 174 0.99 4.28 10.70
C PRO A 174 -0.43 4.71 10.34
N GLY A 175 -1.41 4.06 10.93
CA GLY A 175 -2.82 4.24 10.58
C GLY A 175 -3.21 3.41 9.36
N PHE A 176 -4.21 3.85 8.61
CA PHE A 176 -4.59 3.21 7.36
C PHE A 176 -3.62 3.57 6.24
N HIS A 177 -3.27 2.55 5.47
CA HIS A 177 -2.60 2.66 4.19
C HIS A 177 -3.39 1.85 3.19
N PHE A 178 -4.06 2.53 2.25
CA PHE A 178 -4.92 1.91 1.27
C PHE A 178 -4.45 2.17 -0.16
N HIS A 179 -4.54 1.14 -0.99
CA HIS A 179 -4.61 1.26 -2.43
C HIS A 179 -6.01 0.89 -2.93
N PHE A 180 -6.38 1.41 -4.07
CA PHE A 180 -7.65 1.13 -4.71
C PHE A 180 -7.46 0.26 -5.95
N LEU A 181 -8.43 -0.59 -6.24
CA LEU A 181 -8.55 -1.31 -7.51
C LEU A 181 -10.02 -1.32 -7.92
N ASP A 182 -10.32 -0.82 -9.13
CA ASP A 182 -11.67 -0.87 -9.67
C ASP A 182 -12.06 -2.28 -10.11
N ASP A 183 -13.37 -2.53 -10.21
CA ASP A 183 -13.91 -3.86 -10.59
C ASP A 183 -13.50 -4.28 -12.02
N GLU A 184 -13.26 -3.31 -12.91
CA GLU A 184 -12.84 -3.55 -14.29
C GLU A 184 -11.33 -3.73 -14.46
N ARG A 185 -10.56 -3.60 -13.37
CA ARG A 185 -9.09 -3.74 -13.35
C ARG A 185 -8.39 -2.77 -14.30
N ARG A 186 -8.86 -1.52 -14.37
CA ARG A 186 -8.31 -0.45 -15.23
C ARG A 186 -7.75 0.73 -14.45
N ILE A 187 -8.20 0.90 -13.19
CA ILE A 187 -7.84 2.02 -12.34
C ILE A 187 -7.33 1.49 -11.00
N SER A 188 -6.15 1.95 -10.61
CA SER A 188 -5.55 1.69 -9.31
C SER A 188 -4.67 2.86 -8.88
N GLY A 189 -4.28 2.91 -7.61
CA GLY A 189 -3.38 3.91 -7.04
C GLY A 189 -3.47 3.96 -5.54
N HIS A 190 -2.58 4.74 -4.94
CA HIS A 190 -2.59 5.02 -3.51
C HIS A 190 -3.75 5.96 -3.17
N VAL A 191 -4.49 5.64 -2.12
CA VAL A 191 -5.71 6.36 -1.72
C VAL A 191 -5.36 7.50 -0.78
N LEU A 192 -5.74 8.72 -1.16
CA LEU A 192 -5.64 9.90 -0.30
C LEU A 192 -6.95 10.18 0.43
N GLU A 193 -8.07 10.08 -0.28
CA GLU A 193 -9.40 10.35 0.26
C GLU A 193 -10.41 9.37 -0.35
N PHE A 194 -11.41 9.01 0.43
CA PHE A 194 -12.56 8.28 -0.09
C PHE A 194 -13.83 8.57 0.70
N ALA A 195 -14.96 8.42 0.05
CA ALA A 195 -16.27 8.37 0.67
C ALA A 195 -17.17 7.38 -0.06
N ALA A 196 -17.94 6.60 0.70
CA ALA A 196 -18.93 5.68 0.17
C ALA A 196 -20.19 5.72 1.03
N SER A 197 -21.35 5.96 0.40
CA SER A 197 -22.66 5.96 1.07
C SER A 197 -23.01 4.57 1.62
N HIS A 198 -22.64 3.51 0.88
CA HIS A 198 -22.83 2.12 1.27
C HIS A 198 -21.62 1.29 0.84
N ALA A 199 -21.04 0.56 1.78
CA ALA A 199 -19.88 -0.31 1.51
C ALA A 199 -19.84 -1.50 2.48
N THR A 200 -19.12 -2.55 2.08
CA THR A 200 -18.77 -3.66 2.94
C THR A 200 -17.37 -3.44 3.51
N LEU A 201 -17.25 -3.25 4.82
CA LEU A 201 -15.99 -3.24 5.54
C LEU A 201 -15.64 -4.67 5.96
N SER A 202 -14.46 -5.13 5.59
CA SER A 202 -13.93 -6.44 5.95
C SER A 202 -12.57 -6.30 6.59
N ALA A 203 -12.30 -7.05 7.67
CA ALA A 203 -11.04 -6.98 8.37
C ALA A 203 -10.55 -8.36 8.84
N GLU A 204 -9.24 -8.49 9.01
CA GLU A 204 -8.57 -9.66 9.56
C GLU A 204 -7.41 -9.24 10.44
N GLU A 205 -7.35 -9.76 11.68
CA GLU A 205 -6.20 -9.57 12.56
C GLU A 205 -4.94 -10.24 12.02
N LYS A 206 -3.84 -9.53 12.14
CA LYS A 206 -2.51 -10.00 11.73
C LYS A 206 -1.56 -9.99 12.94
N PRO A 207 -1.62 -11.02 13.80
CA PRO A 207 -0.79 -11.07 15.01
C PRO A 207 0.71 -11.19 14.73
N THR A 208 1.08 -11.50 13.49
CA THR A 208 2.47 -11.69 13.08
C THR A 208 2.79 -10.82 11.88
N ILE A 209 3.90 -10.11 11.94
CA ILE A 209 4.56 -9.49 10.79
C ILE A 209 5.94 -10.12 10.63
N GLU A 210 6.24 -10.59 9.42
CA GLU A 210 7.53 -11.16 9.04
C GLU A 210 8.20 -10.19 8.06
N ILE A 211 9.35 -9.65 8.46
CA ILE A 211 10.07 -8.64 7.69
C ILE A 211 11.36 -9.25 7.14
N THR A 212 11.54 -9.14 5.83
CA THR A 212 12.81 -9.43 5.15
C THR A 212 13.49 -8.13 4.79
N ASN A 213 14.69 -7.91 5.29
CA ASN A 213 15.49 -6.73 4.95
C ASN A 213 16.16 -6.89 3.58
N PRO A 214 16.36 -5.77 2.84
CA PRO A 214 17.24 -5.76 1.68
C PRO A 214 18.63 -6.29 2.04
N GLN A 215 19.29 -6.96 1.08
CA GLN A 215 20.57 -7.63 1.31
C GLN A 215 21.73 -6.95 0.56
N SER A 216 21.45 -5.97 -0.29
CA SER A 216 22.48 -5.25 -1.06
C SER A 216 23.48 -4.50 -0.19
N ASP A 217 24.70 -4.34 -0.69
CA ASP A 217 25.72 -3.52 -0.04
C ASP A 217 25.28 -2.04 0.03
N SER A 218 24.50 -1.58 -0.93
CA SER A 218 23.92 -0.23 -0.94
C SER A 218 23.01 0.01 0.25
N PHE A 219 22.22 -0.99 0.67
CA PHE A 219 21.41 -0.92 1.88
C PHE A 219 22.24 -1.02 3.15
N ARG A 220 23.13 -2.04 3.21
CA ARG A 220 23.94 -2.33 4.41
C ARG A 220 24.84 -1.15 4.82
N ASN A 221 25.35 -0.41 3.86
CA ASN A 221 26.27 0.71 4.07
C ASN A 221 25.55 2.08 4.09
N ARG A 222 24.22 2.12 3.93
CA ARG A 222 23.45 3.36 3.93
C ARG A 222 23.32 3.92 5.34
N THR A 223 23.68 5.18 5.51
CA THR A 223 23.33 5.93 6.72
C THR A 223 21.85 6.35 6.62
N ILE A 224 21.03 5.95 7.57
CA ILE A 224 19.62 6.32 7.65
C ILE A 224 19.49 7.36 8.77
N GLU A 225 19.17 8.60 8.39
CA GLU A 225 18.87 9.67 9.33
C GLU A 225 17.43 9.49 9.86
N THR A 226 17.29 9.04 11.10
CA THR A 226 15.99 8.69 11.67
C THR A 226 15.19 9.88 12.19
N ASP A 227 15.82 11.02 12.41
CA ASP A 227 15.20 12.17 13.09
C ASP A 227 14.09 12.84 12.26
N LYS A 228 14.14 12.71 10.93
CA LYS A 228 13.16 13.29 10.01
C LYS A 228 12.20 12.27 9.39
N LEU A 229 12.41 10.98 9.67
CA LEU A 229 11.62 9.93 9.02
C LEU A 229 10.13 9.99 9.35
N ASP A 230 9.78 10.27 10.59
CA ASP A 230 8.38 10.29 11.01
C ASP A 230 7.62 11.43 10.33
N ASP A 231 8.23 12.62 10.23
CA ASP A 231 7.67 13.76 9.51
C ASP A 231 7.57 13.50 8.01
N MET A 232 8.58 12.83 7.43
CA MET A 232 8.59 12.49 6.01
C MET A 232 7.51 11.45 5.67
N ILE A 233 7.38 10.39 6.48
CA ILE A 233 6.35 9.38 6.33
C ILE A 233 4.96 10.04 6.41
N HIS A 234 4.74 10.90 7.40
CA HIS A 234 3.46 11.60 7.54
C HIS A 234 3.14 12.48 6.35
N ARG A 235 4.11 13.21 5.82
CA ARG A 235 3.95 14.16 4.72
C ARG A 235 3.73 13.49 3.36
N ILE A 236 4.35 12.31 3.16
CA ILE A 236 4.33 11.61 1.89
C ILE A 236 3.17 10.60 1.83
N GLU A 237 2.84 9.96 2.94
CA GLU A 237 1.87 8.85 2.98
C GLU A 237 0.47 9.27 3.46
N LYS A 238 0.29 10.51 3.84
CA LYS A 238 -0.97 11.09 4.30
C LYS A 238 -1.22 12.45 3.68
#